data_2c19d25a456e0e52b3309609194357a9
#
_entry.id   2c19d25a456e0e52b3309609194357a9
#
_cell.length_a   1.000
_cell.length_b   1.000
_cell.length_c   1.000
_cell.angle_alpha   90.00
_cell.angle_beta   90.00
_cell.angle_gamma   90.00
#
_symmetry.space_group_name_H-M   'P 1'
#
loop_
_entity.id
_entity.type
_entity.pdbx_description
1 polymer ?
#
loop_
_entity_poly.entity_id
_entity_poly.type
_entity_poly.pdbx_seq_one_letter_code
_entity_poly.pdbx_strand_id
1 'polypeptide(L)'
;MEPFTGTVLGQTESLQQLKKAEELSRIVINKKDLYEDKEAWACHQELVSLYRRLLINDRECSLDKKVEQDLWNICFKNYIGHLQSKIRDKRNAHRGDSQLLLSWFLEFSSGFYTTFLTEIQEKFSLDIPFLKSGDPYGIWTHGKKVTASEDVTSAPGVMSCNYLCQHCLVHLGDVARYRNQMSQAETFYRHAISLAPGSGQPYNQIAILEAARGNKLSSVYFYVRAICLKYPFPAASTNLAKMLTKLAGFEWDKP
;
A
#
# COMPACT_ATOMS: atom_id res chain seq x y z
N MET A 1 29.45 -19.38 -25.89
CA MET A 1 28.62 -19.60 -24.70
C MET A 1 29.40 -18.99 -23.56
N GLU A 2 29.25 -17.67 -23.32
CA GLU A 2 29.92 -17.00 -22.21
C GLU A 2 29.00 -16.99 -20.99
N PRO A 3 29.49 -17.28 -19.79
CA PRO A 3 28.66 -17.30 -18.61
C PRO A 3 28.36 -15.87 -18.15
N PHE A 4 27.10 -15.64 -17.84
CA PHE A 4 26.48 -14.43 -17.33
C PHE A 4 27.19 -13.95 -16.04
N THR A 5 28.19 -13.09 -16.14
CA THR A 5 28.95 -12.52 -15.01
C THR A 5 28.24 -11.31 -14.36
N GLY A 6 27.07 -10.90 -14.85
CA GLY A 6 26.32 -9.77 -14.31
C GLY A 6 25.56 -10.02 -13.01
N THR A 7 25.34 -11.29 -12.62
CA THR A 7 24.42 -11.65 -11.51
C THR A 7 25.06 -11.57 -10.12
N VAL A 8 26.35 -11.81 -9.98
CA VAL A 8 27.01 -11.92 -8.64
C VAL A 8 27.32 -10.53 -8.04
N LEU A 9 27.77 -9.58 -8.85
CA LEU A 9 28.06 -8.21 -8.40
C LEU A 9 26.78 -7.47 -7.98
N GLY A 10 25.69 -7.61 -8.74
CA GLY A 10 24.40 -7.02 -8.41
C GLY A 10 23.79 -7.58 -7.11
N GLN A 11 23.90 -8.88 -6.85
CA GLN A 11 23.41 -9.51 -5.62
C GLN A 11 24.17 -9.03 -4.37
N THR A 12 25.49 -8.83 -4.49
CA THR A 12 26.30 -8.32 -3.37
C THR A 12 25.93 -6.89 -3.02
N GLU A 13 25.68 -6.05 -4.02
CA GLU A 13 25.23 -4.66 -3.83
C GLU A 13 23.82 -4.60 -3.20
N SER A 14 22.88 -5.39 -3.70
CA SER A 14 21.52 -5.47 -3.12
C SER A 14 21.54 -5.92 -1.66
N LEU A 15 22.39 -6.89 -1.31
CA LEU A 15 22.55 -7.34 0.08
C LEU A 15 23.14 -6.27 0.99
N GLN A 16 24.10 -5.47 0.51
CA GLN A 16 24.63 -4.34 1.27
C GLN A 16 23.57 -3.27 1.48
N GLN A 17 22.79 -2.96 0.43
CA GLN A 17 21.69 -2.00 0.52
C GLN A 17 20.60 -2.48 1.49
N LEU A 18 20.27 -3.77 1.53
CA LEU A 18 19.33 -4.35 2.50
C LEU A 18 19.83 -4.22 3.93
N LYS A 19 21.10 -4.49 4.21
CA LYS A 19 21.69 -4.29 5.55
C LYS A 19 21.62 -2.84 5.98
N LYS A 20 21.95 -1.91 5.08
CA LYS A 20 21.81 -0.47 5.35
C LYS A 20 20.35 -0.09 5.63
N ALA A 21 19.40 -0.65 4.89
CA ALA A 21 17.97 -0.43 5.14
C ALA A 21 17.53 -0.94 6.51
N GLU A 22 18.04 -2.10 6.96
CA GLU A 22 17.78 -2.60 8.32
C GLU A 22 18.30 -1.67 9.42
N GLU A 23 19.50 -1.09 9.25
CA GLU A 23 20.07 -0.12 10.21
C GLU A 23 19.22 1.15 10.27
N LEU A 24 18.88 1.74 9.12
CA LEU A 24 18.03 2.94 9.04
C LEU A 24 16.63 2.67 9.60
N SER A 25 16.06 1.50 9.33
CA SER A 25 14.73 1.13 9.82
C SER A 25 14.67 1.09 11.35
N ARG A 26 15.73 0.60 12.02
CA ARG A 26 15.83 0.59 13.48
C ARG A 26 15.81 2.02 14.04
N ILE A 27 16.49 2.96 13.39
CA ILE A 27 16.49 4.38 13.79
C ILE A 27 15.08 4.95 13.64
N VAL A 28 14.46 4.76 12.48
CA VAL A 28 13.11 5.30 12.17
C VAL A 28 12.04 4.73 13.10
N ILE A 29 12.06 3.42 13.39
CA ILE A 29 11.07 2.77 14.28
C ILE A 29 11.18 3.28 15.71
N ASN A 30 12.38 3.54 16.20
CA ASN A 30 12.61 3.98 17.57
C ASN A 30 12.25 5.46 17.81
N LYS A 31 12.09 6.25 16.75
CA LYS A 31 11.75 7.68 16.84
C LYS A 31 10.27 7.90 16.63
N LYS A 32 9.58 8.38 17.67
CA LYS A 32 8.14 8.66 17.62
C LYS A 32 7.81 9.94 16.86
N ASP A 33 8.64 10.98 17.00
CA ASP A 33 8.44 12.30 16.41
C ASP A 33 9.45 12.53 15.27
N LEU A 34 9.24 11.82 14.15
CA LEU A 34 10.13 11.85 12.98
C LEU A 34 10.38 13.26 12.43
N TYR A 35 9.38 14.14 12.45
CA TYR A 35 9.48 15.46 11.84
C TYR A 35 10.22 16.47 12.73
N GLU A 36 10.16 16.32 14.05
CA GLU A 36 10.83 17.20 15.00
C GLU A 36 12.33 16.91 15.11
N ASP A 37 12.75 15.69 14.78
CA ASP A 37 14.14 15.24 14.78
C ASP A 37 14.70 15.26 13.34
N LYS A 38 15.53 16.25 13.02
CA LYS A 38 16.10 16.42 11.68
C LYS A 38 16.92 15.22 11.22
N GLU A 39 17.64 14.57 12.12
CA GLU A 39 18.43 13.38 11.81
C GLU A 39 17.55 12.18 11.53
N ALA A 40 16.51 11.96 12.35
CA ALA A 40 15.52 10.91 12.12
C ALA A 40 14.76 11.12 10.81
N TRP A 41 14.42 12.37 10.47
CA TRP A 41 13.79 12.69 9.20
C TRP A 41 14.71 12.41 8.00
N ALA A 42 16.00 12.77 8.09
CA ALA A 42 16.98 12.46 7.06
C ALA A 42 17.13 10.92 6.86
N CYS A 43 17.22 10.17 7.96
CA CYS A 43 17.25 8.70 7.92
C CYS A 43 15.98 8.12 7.28
N HIS A 44 14.80 8.68 7.58
CA HIS A 44 13.55 8.28 6.97
C HIS A 44 13.53 8.51 5.45
N GLN A 45 13.96 9.69 4.98
CA GLN A 45 14.03 10.00 3.56
C GLN A 45 15.02 9.09 2.83
N GLU A 46 16.18 8.81 3.43
CA GLU A 46 17.17 7.89 2.89
C GLU A 46 16.61 6.47 2.80
N LEU A 47 15.91 6.00 3.84
CA LEU A 47 15.28 4.68 3.87
C LEU A 47 14.21 4.53 2.77
N VAL A 48 13.33 5.53 2.60
CA VAL A 48 12.33 5.57 1.52
C VAL A 48 13.00 5.46 0.14
N SER A 49 14.05 6.26 -0.07
CA SER A 49 14.81 6.25 -1.34
C SER A 49 15.50 4.90 -1.58
N LEU A 50 16.02 4.28 -0.54
CA LEU A 50 16.72 3.00 -0.60
C LEU A 50 15.75 1.86 -0.93
N TYR A 51 14.61 1.77 -0.24
CA TYR A 51 13.58 0.77 -0.54
C TYR A 51 13.03 0.92 -1.97
N ARG A 52 12.77 2.18 -2.42
CA ARG A 52 12.35 2.44 -3.81
C ARG A 52 13.38 1.90 -4.81
N ARG A 53 14.67 2.18 -4.62
CA ARG A 53 15.74 1.69 -5.51
C ARG A 53 15.84 0.18 -5.52
N LEU A 54 15.76 -0.47 -4.36
CA LEU A 54 15.75 -1.94 -4.25
C LEU A 54 14.60 -2.55 -5.05
N LEU A 55 13.38 -2.05 -4.87
CA LEU A 55 12.18 -2.54 -5.56
C LEU A 55 12.24 -2.34 -7.09
N ILE A 56 12.94 -1.31 -7.55
CA ILE A 56 13.10 -1.02 -8.98
C ILE A 56 14.25 -1.82 -9.61
N ASN A 57 15.38 -1.98 -8.92
CA ASN A 57 16.58 -2.56 -9.51
C ASN A 57 16.71 -4.07 -9.27
N ASP A 58 16.25 -4.56 -8.12
CA ASP A 58 16.29 -5.99 -7.74
C ASP A 58 14.94 -6.41 -7.16
N ARG A 59 13.92 -6.33 -8.03
CA ARG A 59 12.52 -6.53 -7.64
C ARG A 59 12.25 -7.90 -7.04
N GLU A 60 12.73 -8.97 -7.67
CA GLU A 60 12.45 -10.34 -7.23
C GLU A 60 13.01 -10.59 -5.82
N CYS A 61 14.28 -10.28 -5.59
CA CYS A 61 14.88 -10.40 -4.26
C CYS A 61 14.19 -9.49 -3.23
N SER A 62 13.82 -8.26 -3.65
CA SER A 62 13.14 -7.32 -2.77
C SER A 62 11.75 -7.80 -2.34
N LEU A 63 10.98 -8.40 -3.26
CA LEU A 63 9.65 -8.96 -2.96
C LEU A 63 9.76 -10.21 -2.08
N ASP A 64 10.76 -11.09 -2.31
CA ASP A 64 11.04 -12.24 -1.43
C ASP A 64 11.36 -11.79 0.00
N LYS A 65 12.04 -10.65 0.15
CA LYS A 65 12.35 -10.02 1.44
C LYS A 65 11.24 -9.12 1.98
N LYS A 66 10.12 -8.99 1.27
CA LYS A 66 8.96 -8.17 1.64
C LYS A 66 9.28 -6.68 1.81
N VAL A 67 10.23 -6.18 1.05
CA VAL A 67 10.69 -4.76 1.10
C VAL A 67 9.55 -3.79 0.84
N GLU A 68 8.58 -4.17 -0.02
CA GLU A 68 7.37 -3.37 -0.27
C GLU A 68 6.49 -3.22 0.98
N GLN A 69 6.44 -4.27 1.82
CA GLN A 69 5.68 -4.23 3.07
C GLN A 69 6.39 -3.37 4.12
N ASP A 70 7.70 -3.47 4.21
CA ASP A 70 8.52 -2.65 5.11
C ASP A 70 8.46 -1.18 4.70
N LEU A 71 8.53 -0.88 3.40
CA LEU A 71 8.35 0.47 2.87
C LEU A 71 7.03 1.08 3.38
N TRP A 72 5.92 0.37 3.26
CA TRP A 72 4.64 0.86 3.78
C TRP A 72 4.60 0.93 5.29
N ASN A 73 4.91 -0.17 5.97
CA ASN A 73 4.71 -0.27 7.41
C ASN A 73 5.64 0.67 8.17
N ILE A 74 6.93 0.71 7.82
CA ILE A 74 7.96 1.45 8.56
C ILE A 74 7.94 2.92 8.15
N CYS A 75 7.95 3.20 6.83
CA CYS A 75 8.12 4.56 6.36
C CYS A 75 6.82 5.38 6.37
N PHE A 76 5.63 4.74 6.32
CA PHE A 76 4.38 5.49 6.22
C PHE A 76 3.39 5.15 7.33
N LYS A 77 2.94 3.91 7.42
CA LYS A 77 1.82 3.48 8.28
C LYS A 77 2.06 3.74 9.76
N ASN A 78 3.26 3.43 10.26
CA ASN A 78 3.59 3.60 11.67
C ASN A 78 3.49 5.08 12.09
N TYR A 79 4.03 5.99 11.28
CA TYR A 79 3.98 7.41 11.58
C TYR A 79 2.57 8.00 11.43
N ILE A 80 1.83 7.60 10.39
CA ILE A 80 0.40 7.93 10.26
C ILE A 80 -0.37 7.49 11.51
N GLY A 81 -0.17 6.25 11.96
CA GLY A 81 -0.83 5.71 13.16
C GLY A 81 -0.45 6.47 14.43
N HIS A 82 0.82 6.88 14.56
CA HIS A 82 1.28 7.70 15.68
C HIS A 82 0.58 9.07 15.69
N LEU A 83 0.54 9.78 14.57
CA LEU A 83 -0.15 11.08 14.45
C LEU A 83 -1.66 10.95 14.71
N GLN A 84 -2.31 9.91 14.19
CA GLN A 84 -3.71 9.63 14.48
C GLN A 84 -3.97 9.36 15.96
N SER A 85 -3.02 8.73 16.67
CA SER A 85 -3.11 8.53 18.11
C SER A 85 -3.01 9.85 18.87
N LYS A 86 -2.05 10.72 18.50
CA LYS A 86 -1.92 12.08 19.07
C LYS A 86 -3.20 12.93 18.86
N ILE A 87 -3.84 12.81 17.70
CA ILE A 87 -5.09 13.52 17.37
C ILE A 87 -6.29 12.99 18.19
N ARG A 88 -6.34 11.68 18.45
CA ARG A 88 -7.42 11.06 19.26
C ARG A 88 -7.32 11.38 20.74
N ASP A 89 -6.12 11.65 21.24
CA ASP A 89 -5.92 12.05 22.63
C ASP A 89 -6.45 13.47 22.86
N LYS A 90 -7.59 13.55 23.55
CA LYS A 90 -8.24 14.82 23.89
C LYS A 90 -7.43 15.70 24.83
N ARG A 91 -6.45 15.14 25.55
CA ARG A 91 -5.55 15.86 26.48
C ARG A 91 -4.34 16.46 25.78
N ASN A 92 -4.10 16.11 24.53
CA ASN A 92 -2.95 16.64 23.77
C ASN A 92 -3.19 18.11 23.39
N ALA A 93 -2.40 19.01 23.99
CA ALA A 93 -2.43 20.45 23.70
C ALA A 93 -2.04 20.78 22.25
N HIS A 94 -1.21 19.92 21.60
CA HIS A 94 -0.73 20.08 20.22
C HIS A 94 -1.54 19.26 19.20
N ARG A 95 -2.81 19.04 19.49
CA ARG A 95 -3.70 18.27 18.61
C ARG A 95 -3.84 18.89 17.21
N GLY A 96 -3.93 20.24 17.14
CA GLY A 96 -4.02 20.99 15.88
C GLY A 96 -2.78 20.81 15.01
N ASP A 97 -1.60 20.94 15.62
CA ASP A 97 -0.30 20.76 14.94
C ASP A 97 -0.18 19.32 14.40
N SER A 98 -0.58 18.34 15.22
CA SER A 98 -0.60 16.92 14.80
C SER A 98 -1.54 16.68 13.62
N GLN A 99 -2.66 17.41 13.51
CA GLN A 99 -3.61 17.31 12.41
C GLN A 99 -3.06 17.92 11.11
N LEU A 100 -2.40 19.07 11.21
CA LEU A 100 -1.70 19.69 10.07
C LEU A 100 -0.57 18.80 9.57
N LEU A 101 0.23 18.26 10.49
CA LEU A 101 1.33 17.37 10.17
C LEU A 101 0.82 16.05 9.52
N LEU A 102 -0.27 15.49 10.02
CA LEU A 102 -0.91 14.32 9.39
C LEU A 102 -1.37 14.64 7.96
N SER A 103 -2.03 15.78 7.77
CA SER A 103 -2.48 16.19 6.43
C SER A 103 -1.30 16.30 5.46
N TRP A 104 -0.25 17.00 5.86
CA TRP A 104 0.97 17.14 5.08
C TRP A 104 1.63 15.79 4.78
N PHE A 105 1.74 14.90 5.79
CA PHE A 105 2.36 13.58 5.60
C PHE A 105 1.54 12.66 4.70
N LEU A 106 0.21 12.79 4.71
CA LEU A 106 -0.64 12.07 3.77
C LEU A 106 -0.47 12.59 2.33
N GLU A 107 -0.25 13.92 2.13
CA GLU A 107 0.11 14.47 0.81
C GLU A 107 1.46 13.93 0.33
N PHE A 108 2.47 13.95 1.21
CA PHE A 108 3.79 13.36 0.92
C PHE A 108 3.67 11.88 0.51
N SER A 109 2.89 11.10 1.27
CA SER A 109 2.66 9.67 1.00
C SER A 109 1.97 9.45 -0.36
N SER A 110 0.97 10.27 -0.68
CA SER A 110 0.26 10.22 -1.96
C SER A 110 1.19 10.54 -3.12
N GLY A 111 1.96 11.62 -3.01
CA GLY A 111 2.96 12.03 -4.00
C GLY A 111 3.99 10.93 -4.26
N PHE A 112 4.51 10.31 -3.19
CA PHE A 112 5.46 9.21 -3.30
C PHE A 112 4.87 8.02 -4.08
N TYR A 113 3.71 7.49 -3.67
CA TYR A 113 3.13 6.31 -4.31
C TYR A 113 2.66 6.58 -5.74
N THR A 114 2.20 7.79 -6.05
CA THR A 114 1.86 8.19 -7.43
C THR A 114 3.10 8.21 -8.31
N THR A 115 4.16 8.87 -7.86
CA THR A 115 5.44 8.93 -8.61
C THR A 115 6.05 7.54 -8.77
N PHE A 116 6.01 6.72 -7.72
CA PHE A 116 6.56 5.36 -7.75
C PHE A 116 5.79 4.45 -8.71
N LEU A 117 4.46 4.55 -8.75
CA LEU A 117 3.63 3.83 -9.70
C LEU A 117 3.94 4.21 -11.15
N THR A 118 4.10 5.51 -11.42
CA THR A 118 4.48 6.01 -12.76
C THR A 118 5.87 5.52 -13.16
N GLU A 119 6.84 5.56 -12.24
CA GLU A 119 8.20 5.06 -12.49
C GLU A 119 8.23 3.56 -12.83
N ILE A 120 7.44 2.73 -12.12
CA ILE A 120 7.32 1.31 -12.42
C ILE A 120 6.73 1.12 -13.81
N GLN A 121 5.65 1.85 -14.12
CA GLN A 121 4.99 1.79 -15.42
C GLN A 121 5.96 2.14 -16.57
N GLU A 122 6.68 3.24 -16.45
CA GLU A 122 7.62 3.71 -17.48
C GLU A 122 8.80 2.75 -17.63
N LYS A 123 9.45 2.37 -16.52
CA LYS A 123 10.65 1.52 -16.54
C LYS A 123 10.39 0.14 -17.13
N PHE A 124 9.22 -0.43 -16.86
CA PHE A 124 8.87 -1.77 -17.30
C PHE A 124 7.90 -1.78 -18.48
N SER A 125 7.62 -0.61 -19.06
CA SER A 125 6.73 -0.43 -20.24
C SER A 125 5.37 -1.14 -20.05
N LEU A 126 4.76 -0.98 -18.85
CA LEU A 126 3.51 -1.64 -18.53
C LEU A 126 2.34 -0.90 -19.18
N ASP A 127 1.45 -1.64 -19.84
CA ASP A 127 0.16 -1.10 -20.27
C ASP A 127 -0.86 -1.22 -19.12
N ILE A 128 -0.99 -0.13 -18.37
CA ILE A 128 -1.96 -0.05 -17.27
C ILE A 128 -3.18 0.73 -17.78
N PRO A 129 -4.35 0.10 -17.95
CA PRO A 129 -5.49 0.66 -18.69
C PRO A 129 -6.03 2.00 -18.17
N PHE A 130 -5.83 2.31 -16.88
CA PHE A 130 -6.28 3.52 -16.23
C PHE A 130 -5.16 4.55 -15.99
N LEU A 131 -3.92 4.22 -16.39
CA LEU A 131 -2.75 5.08 -16.32
C LEU A 131 -2.28 5.35 -17.76
N LYS A 132 -2.85 6.35 -18.41
CA LYS A 132 -2.39 6.72 -19.75
C LYS A 132 -1.20 7.67 -19.64
N SER A 133 -0.15 7.38 -20.37
CA SER A 133 1.01 8.28 -20.49
C SER A 133 0.53 9.64 -21.02
N GLY A 134 0.85 10.71 -20.28
CA GLY A 134 0.49 12.09 -20.64
C GLY A 134 -0.77 12.66 -19.99
N ASP A 135 -1.54 11.86 -19.27
CA ASP A 135 -2.65 12.38 -18.47
C ASP A 135 -2.25 12.41 -16.98
N PRO A 136 -1.86 13.57 -16.41
CA PRO A 136 -1.45 13.67 -15.00
C PRO A 136 -2.56 13.35 -14.01
N TYR A 137 -3.81 13.28 -14.48
CA TYR A 137 -5.01 12.95 -13.69
C TYR A 137 -5.63 11.61 -14.06
N GLY A 138 -5.01 10.84 -14.98
CA GLY A 138 -5.55 9.58 -15.51
C GLY A 138 -5.87 8.51 -14.46
N ILE A 139 -5.20 8.55 -13.31
CA ILE A 139 -5.47 7.66 -12.17
C ILE A 139 -6.87 7.91 -11.56
N TRP A 140 -7.46 9.07 -11.81
CA TRP A 140 -8.71 9.54 -11.23
C TRP A 140 -9.93 9.31 -12.15
N THR A 141 -9.71 8.95 -13.41
CA THR A 141 -10.80 8.75 -14.35
C THR A 141 -11.49 7.40 -14.11
N HIS A 142 -12.81 7.40 -14.09
CA HIS A 142 -13.63 6.19 -14.12
C HIS A 142 -13.40 5.51 -15.46
N GLY A 143 -12.42 4.61 -15.52
CA GLY A 143 -12.05 3.90 -16.74
C GLY A 143 -13.23 3.08 -17.27
N LYS A 144 -13.49 3.16 -18.58
CA LYS A 144 -14.31 2.20 -19.30
C LYS A 144 -13.83 0.79 -18.99
N LYS A 145 -14.76 -0.16 -18.76
CA LYS A 145 -14.46 -1.58 -18.64
C LYS A 145 -13.48 -1.98 -19.75
N VAL A 146 -12.24 -2.25 -19.38
CA VAL A 146 -11.27 -2.87 -20.26
C VAL A 146 -11.44 -4.37 -20.05
N THR A 147 -11.86 -5.07 -21.10
CA THR A 147 -11.79 -6.52 -21.17
C THR A 147 -10.31 -6.88 -21.19
N ALA A 148 -9.82 -7.48 -20.12
CA ALA A 148 -8.47 -8.01 -20.04
C ALA A 148 -8.30 -9.06 -21.15
N SER A 149 -7.38 -8.84 -22.08
CA SER A 149 -6.88 -9.89 -22.95
C SER A 149 -6.01 -10.83 -22.11
N GLU A 150 -6.42 -12.08 -21.98
CA GLU A 150 -5.82 -13.07 -21.06
C GLU A 150 -4.39 -13.51 -21.43
N ASP A 151 -3.85 -13.13 -22.59
CA ASP A 151 -2.65 -13.76 -23.17
C ASP A 151 -1.30 -13.07 -22.89
N VAL A 152 -1.27 -11.87 -22.29
CA VAL A 152 0.03 -11.12 -22.08
C VAL A 152 0.53 -11.19 -20.62
N THR A 153 -0.26 -11.69 -19.68
CA THR A 153 0.00 -11.58 -18.23
C THR A 153 0.85 -12.69 -17.62
N SER A 154 1.34 -13.66 -18.38
CA SER A 154 1.94 -14.89 -17.81
C SER A 154 3.47 -14.88 -17.63
N ALA A 155 4.20 -13.86 -18.09
CA ALA A 155 5.64 -13.79 -17.86
C ALA A 155 5.93 -13.43 -16.39
N PRO A 156 6.81 -14.18 -15.68
CA PRO A 156 7.09 -13.96 -14.25
C PRO A 156 7.45 -12.51 -13.90
N GLY A 157 8.21 -11.84 -14.74
CA GLY A 157 8.60 -10.44 -14.53
C GLY A 157 7.44 -9.44 -14.63
N VAL A 158 6.41 -9.72 -15.44
CA VAL A 158 5.21 -8.88 -15.56
C VAL A 158 4.30 -9.06 -14.34
N MET A 159 4.21 -10.29 -13.81
CA MET A 159 3.41 -10.56 -12.61
C MET A 159 3.94 -9.81 -11.39
N SER A 160 5.27 -9.78 -11.19
CA SER A 160 5.91 -9.04 -10.09
C SER A 160 5.70 -7.54 -10.23
N CYS A 161 5.75 -7.00 -11.47
CA CYS A 161 5.46 -5.59 -11.72
C CYS A 161 4.00 -5.25 -11.42
N ASN A 162 3.05 -6.06 -11.91
CA ASN A 162 1.63 -5.88 -11.63
C ASN A 162 1.32 -5.96 -10.14
N TYR A 163 1.97 -6.87 -9.42
CA TYR A 163 1.87 -6.96 -7.96
C TYR A 163 2.36 -5.67 -7.29
N LEU A 164 3.51 -5.14 -7.71
CA LEU A 164 4.05 -3.90 -7.13
C LEU A 164 3.18 -2.69 -7.45
N CYS A 165 2.64 -2.59 -8.68
CA CYS A 165 1.66 -1.57 -9.05
C CYS A 165 0.37 -1.69 -8.22
N GLN A 166 -0.13 -2.92 -8.03
CA GLN A 166 -1.27 -3.21 -7.15
C GLN A 166 -1.00 -2.74 -5.73
N HIS A 167 0.20 -2.99 -5.20
CA HIS A 167 0.61 -2.56 -3.86
C HIS A 167 0.58 -1.03 -3.74
N CYS A 168 1.11 -0.30 -4.71
CA CYS A 168 1.03 1.17 -4.76
C CYS A 168 -0.42 1.66 -4.73
N LEU A 169 -1.29 1.07 -5.56
CA LEU A 169 -2.72 1.44 -5.62
C LEU A 169 -3.45 1.16 -4.31
N VAL A 170 -3.17 0.05 -3.64
CA VAL A 170 -3.74 -0.24 -2.32
C VAL A 170 -3.38 0.85 -1.33
N HIS A 171 -2.13 1.31 -1.32
CA HIS A 171 -1.71 2.34 -0.37
C HIS A 171 -2.15 3.75 -0.74
N LEU A 172 -2.31 4.06 -2.03
CA LEU A 172 -3.03 5.26 -2.47
C LEU A 172 -4.49 5.25 -1.97
N GLY A 173 -5.14 4.09 -2.04
CA GLY A 173 -6.46 3.88 -1.45
C GLY A 173 -6.48 4.06 0.08
N ASP A 174 -5.48 3.54 0.79
CA ASP A 174 -5.34 3.71 2.24
C ASP A 174 -5.15 5.19 2.61
N VAL A 175 -4.31 5.93 1.88
CA VAL A 175 -4.10 7.36 2.07
C VAL A 175 -5.40 8.14 1.83
N ALA A 176 -6.12 7.86 0.74
CA ALA A 176 -7.41 8.48 0.45
C ALA A 176 -8.44 8.19 1.57
N ARG A 177 -8.49 6.95 2.08
CA ARG A 177 -9.35 6.58 3.20
C ARG A 177 -8.98 7.31 4.49
N TYR A 178 -7.71 7.51 4.79
CA TYR A 178 -7.26 8.29 5.95
C TYR A 178 -7.64 9.77 5.82
N ARG A 179 -7.81 10.29 4.60
CA ARG A 179 -8.35 11.63 4.30
C ARG A 179 -9.89 11.68 4.31
N ASN A 180 -10.56 10.58 4.61
CA ASN A 180 -12.01 10.44 4.51
C ASN A 180 -12.57 10.57 3.07
N GLN A 181 -11.75 10.33 2.05
CA GLN A 181 -12.11 10.36 0.63
C GLN A 181 -12.55 8.96 0.17
N MET A 182 -13.69 8.48 0.68
CA MET A 182 -14.11 7.08 0.56
C MET A 182 -14.32 6.62 -0.88
N SER A 183 -14.89 7.47 -1.75
CA SER A 183 -15.10 7.14 -3.17
C SER A 183 -13.78 6.99 -3.92
N GLN A 184 -12.83 7.86 -3.64
CA GLN A 184 -11.50 7.82 -4.24
C GLN A 184 -10.71 6.58 -3.76
N ALA A 185 -10.79 6.26 -2.46
CA ALA A 185 -10.20 5.04 -1.92
C ALA A 185 -10.74 3.79 -2.62
N GLU A 186 -12.07 3.73 -2.83
CA GLU A 186 -12.70 2.62 -3.54
C GLU A 186 -12.20 2.51 -4.99
N THR A 187 -12.05 3.62 -5.70
CA THR A 187 -11.52 3.64 -7.07
C THR A 187 -10.13 3.02 -7.13
N PHE A 188 -9.23 3.41 -6.23
CA PHE A 188 -7.89 2.82 -6.15
C PHE A 188 -7.91 1.33 -5.85
N TYR A 189 -8.74 0.88 -4.90
CA TYR A 189 -8.83 -0.56 -4.58
C TYR A 189 -9.42 -1.37 -5.75
N ARG A 190 -10.37 -0.81 -6.51
CA ARG A 190 -10.90 -1.45 -7.72
C ARG A 190 -9.85 -1.54 -8.84
N HIS A 191 -9.03 -0.50 -9.03
CA HIS A 191 -7.89 -0.54 -9.94
C HIS A 191 -6.86 -1.60 -9.50
N ALA A 192 -6.58 -1.71 -8.20
CA ALA A 192 -5.72 -2.76 -7.65
C ALA A 192 -6.25 -4.17 -7.94
N ILE A 193 -7.57 -4.38 -7.84
CA ILE A 193 -8.23 -5.64 -8.19
C ILE A 193 -8.07 -5.94 -9.68
N SER A 194 -8.19 -4.96 -10.57
CA SER A 194 -8.07 -5.20 -12.02
C SER A 194 -6.67 -5.63 -12.43
N LEU A 195 -5.62 -5.17 -11.71
CA LEU A 195 -4.24 -5.59 -11.98
C LEU A 195 -3.90 -6.97 -11.42
N ALA A 196 -4.40 -7.31 -10.24
CA ALA A 196 -4.12 -8.58 -9.57
C ALA A 196 -5.38 -9.15 -8.91
N PRO A 197 -6.33 -9.70 -9.68
CA PRO A 197 -7.64 -10.14 -9.17
C PRO A 197 -7.56 -11.30 -8.18
N GLY A 198 -6.45 -12.03 -8.17
CA GLY A 198 -6.20 -13.12 -7.23
C GLY A 198 -5.71 -12.67 -5.84
N SER A 199 -5.43 -11.39 -5.62
CA SER A 199 -4.95 -10.84 -4.35
C SER A 199 -6.11 -10.48 -3.42
N GLY A 200 -6.09 -10.98 -2.18
CA GLY A 200 -7.12 -10.71 -1.17
C GLY A 200 -7.04 -9.32 -0.53
N GLN A 201 -5.87 -8.67 -0.56
CA GLN A 201 -5.66 -7.41 0.14
C GLN A 201 -6.63 -6.28 -0.29
N PRO A 202 -6.81 -5.95 -1.59
CA PRO A 202 -7.72 -4.88 -1.98
C PRO A 202 -9.20 -5.19 -1.66
N TYR A 203 -9.60 -6.47 -1.70
CA TYR A 203 -10.95 -6.86 -1.28
C TYR A 203 -11.18 -6.64 0.22
N ASN A 204 -10.18 -6.94 1.07
CA ASN A 204 -10.24 -6.61 2.49
C ASN A 204 -10.40 -5.09 2.70
N GLN A 205 -9.72 -4.27 1.92
CA GLN A 205 -9.85 -2.81 2.03
C GLN A 205 -11.24 -2.30 1.60
N ILE A 206 -11.83 -2.88 0.55
CA ILE A 206 -13.22 -2.59 0.18
C ILE A 206 -14.17 -3.03 1.30
N ALA A 207 -13.95 -4.19 1.94
CA ALA A 207 -14.76 -4.62 3.08
C ALA A 207 -14.75 -3.61 4.22
N ILE A 208 -13.59 -3.00 4.51
CA ILE A 208 -13.46 -1.94 5.52
C ILE A 208 -14.28 -0.70 5.12
N LEU A 209 -14.26 -0.29 3.83
CA LEU A 209 -15.08 0.83 3.35
C LEU A 209 -16.57 0.54 3.49
N GLU A 210 -17.01 -0.65 3.11
CA GLU A 210 -18.41 -1.07 3.23
C GLU A 210 -18.87 -1.11 4.68
N ALA A 211 -18.01 -1.59 5.60
CA ALA A 211 -18.27 -1.54 7.03
C ALA A 211 -18.45 -0.10 7.54
N ALA A 212 -17.62 0.82 7.07
CA ALA A 212 -17.70 2.25 7.43
C ALA A 212 -18.97 2.93 6.88
N ARG A 213 -19.47 2.48 5.73
CA ARG A 213 -20.76 2.92 5.13
C ARG A 213 -21.98 2.29 5.80
N GLY A 214 -21.81 1.33 6.70
CA GLY A 214 -22.90 0.57 7.32
C GLY A 214 -23.40 -0.62 6.50
N ASN A 215 -22.80 -0.91 5.36
CA ASN A 215 -23.18 -2.00 4.45
C ASN A 215 -22.65 -3.35 4.96
N LYS A 216 -23.25 -3.88 6.01
CA LYS A 216 -22.77 -5.05 6.74
C LYS A 216 -22.64 -6.30 5.86
N LEU A 217 -23.64 -6.58 5.01
CA LEU A 217 -23.64 -7.75 4.12
C LEU A 217 -22.52 -7.66 3.07
N SER A 218 -22.38 -6.51 2.42
CA SER A 218 -21.29 -6.26 1.47
C SER A 218 -19.92 -6.41 2.13
N SER A 219 -19.77 -5.89 3.36
CA SER A 219 -18.53 -6.03 4.12
C SER A 219 -18.17 -7.49 4.38
N VAL A 220 -19.11 -8.30 4.85
CA VAL A 220 -18.91 -9.75 5.07
C VAL A 220 -18.53 -10.43 3.75
N TYR A 221 -19.27 -10.16 2.66
CA TYR A 221 -18.97 -10.72 1.33
C TYR A 221 -17.52 -10.44 0.92
N PHE A 222 -17.06 -9.20 1.02
CA PHE A 222 -15.71 -8.83 0.60
C PHE A 222 -14.63 -9.40 1.52
N TYR A 223 -14.88 -9.55 2.83
CA TYR A 223 -13.95 -10.25 3.73
C TYR A 223 -13.83 -11.73 3.36
N VAL A 224 -14.96 -12.43 3.14
CA VAL A 224 -14.96 -13.83 2.71
C VAL A 224 -14.20 -13.97 1.40
N ARG A 225 -14.46 -13.08 0.43
CA ARG A 225 -13.74 -13.08 -0.84
C ARG A 225 -12.24 -12.90 -0.64
N ALA A 226 -11.81 -11.98 0.23
CA ALA A 226 -10.40 -11.75 0.54
C ALA A 226 -9.69 -12.98 1.14
N ILE A 227 -10.43 -13.85 1.82
CA ILE A 227 -9.92 -15.10 2.41
C ILE A 227 -9.83 -16.22 1.36
N CYS A 228 -10.80 -16.29 0.44
CA CYS A 228 -10.96 -17.41 -0.49
C CYS A 228 -10.19 -17.27 -1.81
N LEU A 229 -9.46 -16.17 -2.03
CA LEU A 229 -8.68 -15.97 -3.24
C LEU A 229 -7.36 -16.76 -3.25
N LYS A 230 -6.73 -16.84 -4.44
CA LYS A 230 -5.46 -17.55 -4.63
C LYS A 230 -4.36 -17.08 -3.67
N TYR A 231 -4.31 -15.77 -3.42
CA TYR A 231 -3.39 -15.14 -2.46
C TYR A 231 -4.21 -14.47 -1.36
N PRO A 232 -4.62 -15.23 -0.32
CA PRO A 232 -5.45 -14.72 0.76
C PRO A 232 -4.77 -13.60 1.53
N PHE A 233 -5.55 -12.65 2.06
CA PHE A 233 -5.03 -11.64 2.96
C PHE A 233 -5.22 -12.07 4.42
N PRO A 234 -4.14 -12.34 5.18
CA PRO A 234 -4.26 -12.97 6.51
C PRO A 234 -5.12 -12.18 7.50
N ALA A 235 -5.06 -10.83 7.46
CA ALA A 235 -5.84 -9.99 8.36
C ALA A 235 -7.36 -10.03 8.07
N ALA A 236 -7.79 -10.49 6.89
CA ALA A 236 -9.22 -10.54 6.53
C ALA A 236 -10.01 -11.48 7.43
N SER A 237 -9.43 -12.61 7.85
CA SER A 237 -10.08 -13.55 8.77
C SER A 237 -10.35 -12.92 10.14
N THR A 238 -9.37 -12.20 10.69
CA THR A 238 -9.53 -11.49 11.97
C THR A 238 -10.55 -10.35 11.85
N ASN A 239 -10.56 -9.63 10.72
CA ASN A 239 -11.51 -8.56 10.48
C ASN A 239 -12.93 -9.10 10.33
N LEU A 240 -13.11 -10.22 9.62
CA LEU A 240 -14.40 -10.92 9.49
C LEU A 240 -14.91 -11.38 10.86
N ALA A 241 -14.06 -12.02 11.66
CA ALA A 241 -14.44 -12.47 13.01
C ALA A 241 -14.93 -11.31 13.89
N LYS A 242 -14.20 -10.19 13.89
CA LYS A 242 -14.62 -8.96 14.62
C LYS A 242 -15.94 -8.41 14.10
N MET A 243 -16.17 -8.47 12.79
CA MET A 243 -17.43 -8.02 12.19
C MET A 243 -18.60 -8.92 12.60
N LEU A 244 -18.42 -10.24 12.54
CA LEU A 244 -19.44 -11.22 12.93
C LEU A 244 -19.77 -11.14 14.41
N THR A 245 -18.76 -10.96 15.29
CA THR A 245 -18.98 -10.76 16.72
C THR A 245 -19.85 -9.52 17.00
N LYS A 246 -19.59 -8.41 16.29
CA LYS A 246 -20.43 -7.22 16.39
C LYS A 246 -21.87 -7.44 15.90
N LEU A 247 -22.05 -8.28 14.87
CA LEU A 247 -23.37 -8.62 14.35
C LEU A 247 -24.13 -9.54 15.31
N ALA A 248 -23.46 -10.52 15.90
CA ALA A 248 -24.06 -11.46 16.86
C ALA A 248 -24.43 -10.78 18.20
N GLY A 249 -23.73 -9.73 18.60
CA GLY A 249 -24.04 -8.92 19.79
C GLY A 249 -25.17 -7.91 19.58
N PHE A 250 -25.70 -7.77 18.36
CA PHE A 250 -26.95 -7.06 18.11
C PHE A 250 -28.10 -8.00 18.53
N GLU A 251 -28.73 -7.71 19.68
CA GLU A 251 -29.97 -8.36 20.11
C GLU A 251 -31.01 -8.26 18.97
N TRP A 252 -31.32 -9.40 18.37
CA TRP A 252 -32.41 -9.53 17.37
C TRP A 252 -33.79 -9.45 18.06
N ASP A 253 -33.81 -9.33 19.38
CA ASP A 253 -35.01 -9.32 20.22
C ASP A 253 -35.28 -7.91 20.77
N LYS A 254 -35.71 -7.00 19.91
CA LYS A 254 -36.60 -5.89 20.29
C LYS A 254 -37.68 -5.75 19.24
N PRO A 255 -38.93 -6.11 19.62
CA PRO A 255 -40.11 -5.90 18.79
C PRO A 255 -40.36 -4.42 18.53
#